data_1ce5b5ae7d7b06df3663bc04e7ab93a9
#
_entry.id   1ce5b5ae7d7b06df3663bc04e7ab93a9
#
_cell.length_a   1.000
_cell.length_b   1.000
_cell.length_c   1.000
_cell.angle_alpha   90.00
_cell.angle_beta   90.00
_cell.angle_gamma   90.00
#
_symmetry.space_group_name_H-M   'P 1'
#
loop_
_entity.id
_entity.type
_entity.pdbx_description
1 polymer ?
#
loop_
_entity_poly.entity_id
_entity_poly.type
_entity_poly.pdbx_seq_one_letter_code
_entity_poly.pdbx_strand_id
1 'polypeptide(L)'
;VNSKGIKGVEAEFVKVEELIQGKPSGYAVIIDRISQDVPFYRAYLKNAALTGTAVINNPFWWSADEKFFNNCLSEHIKVPVPKTVLLPSNQRPDDTSEQSFRNMKFPLDWEGMVEYLGGFPLYMKPHSGGGWKSVYKVTSFEDLFSKFNETGQLVMMLQENIDFDAYFRCYY
;
A
#
# COMPACT_ATOMS: atom_id res chain seq x y z
N VAL A 1 -2.43 -27.34 -1.17
CA VAL A 1 -1.23 -27.97 -1.77
C VAL A 1 -1.22 -29.46 -1.41
N ASN A 2 -1.19 -29.82 -0.15
CA ASN A 2 -1.05 -31.22 0.32
C ASN A 2 -2.15 -32.14 -0.21
N SER A 3 -3.40 -31.67 -0.34
CA SER A 3 -4.53 -32.45 -0.91
C SER A 3 -4.32 -32.86 -2.37
N LYS A 4 -3.38 -32.29 -3.08
CA LYS A 4 -3.03 -32.67 -4.46
C LYS A 4 -2.05 -33.85 -4.52
N GLY A 5 -1.46 -34.26 -3.41
CA GLY A 5 -0.58 -35.43 -3.32
C GLY A 5 0.66 -35.37 -4.22
N ILE A 6 1.19 -34.21 -4.48
CA ILE A 6 2.38 -34.02 -5.35
C ILE A 6 3.60 -34.58 -4.62
N LYS A 7 4.24 -35.59 -5.21
CA LYS A 7 5.42 -36.22 -4.63
C LYS A 7 6.55 -35.22 -4.42
N GLY A 8 7.08 -35.18 -3.19
CA GLY A 8 8.19 -34.29 -2.83
C GLY A 8 7.78 -32.83 -2.54
N VAL A 9 6.48 -32.54 -2.51
CA VAL A 9 5.96 -31.21 -2.14
C VAL A 9 5.10 -31.33 -0.89
N GLU A 10 5.51 -30.64 0.16
CA GLU A 10 4.77 -30.49 1.41
C GLU A 10 4.61 -29.01 1.73
N ALA A 11 3.45 -28.60 2.21
CA ALA A 11 3.17 -27.23 2.61
C ALA A 11 2.68 -27.19 4.06
N GLU A 12 3.24 -26.28 4.82
CA GLU A 12 2.85 -26.00 6.19
C GLU A 12 2.86 -24.49 6.47
N PHE A 13 2.31 -24.08 7.59
CA PHE A 13 2.50 -22.72 8.07
C PHE A 13 3.92 -22.54 8.58
N VAL A 14 4.58 -21.46 8.08
CA VAL A 14 5.94 -21.13 8.51
C VAL A 14 5.95 -20.88 10.03
N LYS A 15 6.86 -21.54 10.72
CA LYS A 15 7.18 -21.29 12.13
C LYS A 15 8.46 -20.49 12.18
N VAL A 16 8.38 -19.27 12.73
CA VAL A 16 9.52 -18.41 12.92
C VAL A 16 9.91 -18.45 14.39
N GLU A 17 11.10 -18.97 14.65
CA GLU A 17 11.72 -18.98 15.97
C GLU A 17 12.70 -17.80 16.07
N GLU A 18 13.90 -18.04 16.59
CA GLU A 18 14.94 -17.03 16.64
C GLU A 18 15.44 -16.67 15.24
N LEU A 19 15.39 -15.38 14.90
CA LEU A 19 15.93 -14.88 13.65
C LEU A 19 17.42 -14.54 13.82
N ILE A 20 18.27 -15.41 13.31
CA ILE A 20 19.73 -15.20 13.26
C ILE A 20 20.10 -14.79 11.84
N GLN A 21 20.84 -13.68 11.69
CA GLN A 21 21.29 -13.20 10.39
C GLN A 21 22.10 -14.26 9.64
N GLY A 22 21.80 -14.47 8.37
CA GLY A 22 22.49 -15.44 7.52
C GLY A 22 22.11 -16.91 7.77
N LYS A 23 21.25 -17.21 8.76
CA LYS A 23 20.71 -18.56 8.97
C LYS A 23 19.61 -18.85 7.95
N PRO A 24 19.71 -19.94 7.16
CA PRO A 24 18.66 -20.35 6.23
C PRO A 24 17.34 -20.66 6.92
N SER A 25 16.23 -20.39 6.24
CA SER A 25 14.88 -20.63 6.76
C SER A 25 14.51 -22.11 6.86
N GLY A 26 15.18 -22.97 6.10
CA GLY A 26 14.83 -24.37 5.95
C GLY A 26 13.71 -24.65 4.91
N TYR A 27 13.08 -23.62 4.37
CA TYR A 27 12.04 -23.72 3.34
C TYR A 27 12.62 -23.46 1.94
N ALA A 28 12.16 -24.27 0.97
CA ALA A 28 12.51 -24.02 -0.44
C ALA A 28 11.71 -22.82 -0.99
N VAL A 29 10.44 -22.69 -0.60
CA VAL A 29 9.53 -21.62 -1.03
C VAL A 29 8.73 -21.12 0.17
N ILE A 30 8.57 -19.82 0.30
CA ILE A 30 7.66 -19.19 1.25
C ILE A 30 6.68 -18.30 0.51
N ILE A 31 5.38 -18.44 0.79
CA ILE A 31 4.33 -17.55 0.26
C ILE A 31 3.95 -16.57 1.37
N ASP A 32 4.26 -15.30 1.14
CA ASP A 32 3.94 -14.22 2.08
C ASP A 32 2.56 -13.62 1.82
N ARG A 33 1.80 -13.45 2.91
CA ARG A 33 0.47 -12.83 2.87
C ARG A 33 0.23 -11.84 4.02
N ILE A 34 1.24 -11.58 4.86
CA ILE A 34 1.05 -10.84 6.12
C ILE A 34 2.19 -9.87 6.46
N SER A 35 3.33 -9.93 5.79
CA SER A 35 4.50 -9.13 6.20
C SER A 35 4.32 -7.62 6.03
N GLN A 36 3.32 -7.18 5.26
CA GLN A 36 2.92 -5.78 5.18
C GLN A 36 2.49 -5.23 6.55
N ASP A 37 1.85 -6.06 7.37
CA ASP A 37 1.34 -5.66 8.69
C ASP A 37 2.34 -5.93 9.83
N VAL A 38 3.35 -6.79 9.59
CA VAL A 38 4.30 -7.25 10.63
C VAL A 38 5.74 -7.08 10.16
N PRO A 39 6.41 -5.97 10.51
CA PRO A 39 7.79 -5.68 10.09
C PRO A 39 8.80 -6.79 10.43
N PHE A 40 8.62 -7.50 11.53
CA PHE A 40 9.45 -8.64 11.91
C PHE A 40 9.41 -9.75 10.85
N TYR A 41 8.25 -10.08 10.31
CA TYR A 41 8.13 -11.07 9.24
C TYR A 41 8.81 -10.61 7.97
N ARG A 42 8.75 -9.32 7.65
CA ARG A 42 9.46 -8.78 6.49
C ARG A 42 10.97 -8.91 6.62
N ALA A 43 11.52 -8.66 7.81
CA ALA A 43 12.94 -8.86 8.09
C ALA A 43 13.32 -10.34 7.93
N TYR A 44 12.52 -11.26 8.47
CA TYR A 44 12.68 -12.69 8.29
C TYR A 44 12.70 -13.10 6.82
N LEU A 45 11.72 -12.64 6.04
CA LEU A 45 11.61 -12.98 4.62
C LEU A 45 12.78 -12.46 3.79
N LYS A 46 13.30 -11.26 4.10
CA LYS A 46 14.52 -10.75 3.47
C LYS A 46 15.73 -11.62 3.75
N ASN A 47 15.91 -12.04 5.01
CA ASN A 47 16.98 -13.00 5.38
C ASN A 47 16.78 -14.34 4.65
N ALA A 48 15.57 -14.89 4.65
CA ALA A 48 15.25 -16.12 3.95
C ALA A 48 15.57 -16.06 2.45
N ALA A 49 15.20 -14.96 1.79
CA ALA A 49 15.49 -14.75 0.37
C ALA A 49 17.01 -14.67 0.11
N LEU A 50 17.75 -13.96 0.95
CA LEU A 50 19.21 -13.85 0.84
C LEU A 50 19.94 -15.19 1.11
N THR A 51 19.30 -16.10 1.83
CA THR A 51 19.85 -17.43 2.16
C THR A 51 19.31 -18.56 1.28
N GLY A 52 18.64 -18.23 0.16
CA GLY A 52 18.31 -19.17 -0.89
C GLY A 52 16.84 -19.63 -0.95
N THR A 53 15.96 -19.10 -0.09
CA THR A 53 14.51 -19.39 -0.15
C THR A 53 13.87 -18.55 -1.25
N ALA A 54 13.05 -19.15 -2.10
CA ALA A 54 12.18 -18.41 -3.01
C ALA A 54 11.01 -17.80 -2.23
N VAL A 55 10.91 -16.49 -2.21
CA VAL A 55 9.83 -15.79 -1.49
C VAL A 55 8.85 -15.17 -2.46
N ILE A 56 7.60 -15.59 -2.38
CA ILE A 56 6.44 -15.06 -3.09
C ILE A 56 5.59 -14.32 -2.05
N ASN A 57 5.31 -13.17 -2.19
CA ASN A 57 5.63 -11.91 -2.72
C ASN A 57 7.06 -11.46 -2.36
N ASN A 58 7.75 -10.79 -3.29
CA ASN A 58 9.14 -10.40 -3.08
C ASN A 58 9.29 -9.40 -1.92
N PRO A 59 10.02 -9.72 -0.85
CA PRO A 59 10.12 -8.88 0.35
C PRO A 59 10.93 -7.59 0.16
N PHE A 60 11.67 -7.49 -0.94
CA PHE A 60 12.42 -6.28 -1.31
C PHE A 60 11.57 -5.30 -2.13
N TRP A 61 10.54 -5.80 -2.82
CA TRP A 61 9.56 -5.03 -3.59
C TRP A 61 8.27 -4.83 -2.78
N TRP A 62 8.36 -4.09 -1.72
CA TRP A 62 7.26 -3.91 -0.80
C TRP A 62 6.29 -2.78 -1.17
N SER A 63 6.12 -2.55 -2.45
CA SER A 63 5.23 -1.52 -2.98
C SER A 63 3.84 -2.03 -3.39
N ALA A 64 3.55 -3.32 -3.22
CA ALA A 64 2.26 -3.90 -3.62
C ALA A 64 1.07 -3.24 -2.91
N ASP A 65 1.25 -2.77 -1.67
CA ASP A 65 0.22 -2.08 -0.90
C ASP A 65 0.22 -0.56 -1.09
N GLU A 66 1.18 -0.02 -1.82
CA GLU A 66 1.29 1.41 -2.12
C GLU A 66 0.45 1.75 -3.35
N LYS A 67 -0.80 2.11 -3.14
CA LYS A 67 -1.76 2.41 -4.21
C LYS A 67 -1.30 3.54 -5.11
N PHE A 68 -0.66 4.57 -4.55
CA PHE A 68 -0.18 5.70 -5.35
C PHE A 68 0.97 5.27 -6.27
N PHE A 69 1.93 4.50 -5.78
CA PHE A 69 2.99 3.92 -6.60
C PHE A 69 2.41 3.06 -7.73
N ASN A 70 1.45 2.18 -7.41
CA ASN A 70 0.83 1.32 -8.41
C ASN A 70 0.10 2.11 -9.49
N ASN A 71 -0.58 3.21 -9.14
CA ASN A 71 -1.20 4.11 -10.11
C ASN A 71 -0.14 4.78 -11.00
N CYS A 72 0.95 5.30 -10.43
CA CYS A 72 2.05 5.89 -11.19
C CYS A 72 2.70 4.88 -12.15
N LEU A 73 2.92 3.64 -11.67
CA LEU A 73 3.47 2.57 -12.51
C LEU A 73 2.52 2.23 -13.66
N SER A 74 1.23 2.08 -13.36
CA SER A 74 0.22 1.78 -14.38
C SER A 74 0.15 2.87 -15.45
N GLU A 75 0.16 4.13 -15.05
CA GLU A 75 0.21 5.27 -15.97
C GLU A 75 1.49 5.25 -16.82
N HIS A 76 2.64 4.97 -16.20
CA HIS A 76 3.92 4.87 -16.90
C HIS A 76 3.90 3.81 -18.00
N ILE A 77 3.30 2.64 -17.73
CA ILE A 77 3.17 1.55 -18.71
C ILE A 77 1.90 1.65 -19.58
N LYS A 78 1.20 2.79 -19.53
CA LYS A 78 0.00 3.10 -20.33
C LYS A 78 -1.22 2.22 -20.02
N VAL A 79 -1.33 1.71 -18.82
CA VAL A 79 -2.54 1.07 -18.31
C VAL A 79 -3.45 2.15 -17.71
N PRO A 80 -4.70 2.30 -18.17
CA PRO A 80 -5.63 3.31 -17.63
C PRO A 80 -5.88 3.09 -16.14
N VAL A 81 -5.76 4.17 -15.38
CA VAL A 81 -6.08 4.21 -13.94
C VAL A 81 -6.81 5.51 -13.61
N PRO A 82 -7.60 5.54 -12.55
CA PRO A 82 -8.24 6.76 -12.11
C PRO A 82 -7.22 7.85 -11.76
N LYS A 83 -7.52 9.10 -12.15
CA LYS A 83 -6.72 10.25 -11.74
C LYS A 83 -6.58 10.30 -10.23
N THR A 84 -5.38 10.57 -9.76
CA THR A 84 -5.07 10.50 -8.34
C THR A 84 -4.09 11.61 -7.95
N VAL A 85 -4.32 12.22 -6.79
CA VAL A 85 -3.43 13.19 -6.16
C VAL A 85 -3.02 12.65 -4.79
N LEU A 86 -1.74 12.73 -4.46
CA LEU A 86 -1.22 12.37 -3.15
C LEU A 86 -1.30 13.57 -2.21
N LEU A 87 -1.84 13.36 -1.01
CA LEU A 87 -1.91 14.37 0.05
C LEU A 87 -0.89 14.05 1.13
N PRO A 88 -0.17 15.04 1.65
CA PRO A 88 0.62 14.84 2.86
C PRO A 88 -0.29 14.46 4.04
N SER A 89 0.31 13.96 5.11
CA SER A 89 -0.43 13.74 6.35
C SER A 89 -0.96 15.07 6.91
N ASN A 90 -2.18 15.03 7.47
CA ASN A 90 -2.77 16.22 8.11
C ASN A 90 -2.00 16.63 9.37
N GLN A 91 -1.53 15.65 10.14
CA GLN A 91 -0.68 15.86 11.29
C GLN A 91 0.75 15.46 10.97
N ARG A 92 1.68 16.19 11.54
CA ARG A 92 3.10 15.88 11.40
C ARG A 92 3.40 14.52 12.02
N PRO A 93 4.10 13.61 11.29
CA PRO A 93 4.55 12.35 11.87
C PRO A 93 5.45 12.56 13.09
N ASP A 94 5.36 11.62 14.04
CA ASP A 94 6.24 11.59 15.20
C ASP A 94 7.71 11.55 14.75
N ASP A 95 8.61 11.99 15.63
CA ASP A 95 10.06 12.05 15.36
C ASP A 95 10.48 12.96 14.17
N THR A 96 9.59 13.85 13.71
CA THR A 96 9.89 14.86 12.70
C THR A 96 9.78 16.27 13.26
N SER A 97 10.39 17.24 12.57
CA SER A 97 10.34 18.67 12.90
C SER A 97 9.84 19.49 11.71
N GLU A 98 9.62 20.79 11.89
CA GLU A 98 9.30 21.70 10.78
C GLU A 98 10.37 21.66 9.68
N GLN A 99 11.63 21.48 10.05
CA GLN A 99 12.74 21.35 9.10
C GLN A 99 12.59 20.15 8.16
N SER A 100 11.91 19.09 8.61
CA SER A 100 11.65 17.90 7.79
C SER A 100 10.71 18.18 6.61
N PHE A 101 9.92 19.26 6.69
CA PHE A 101 8.91 19.64 5.69
C PHE A 101 9.27 20.90 4.91
N ARG A 102 10.48 21.45 5.08
CA ARG A 102 10.93 22.68 4.43
C ARG A 102 10.84 22.67 2.89
N ASN A 103 10.78 21.48 2.29
CA ASN A 103 10.67 21.31 0.85
C ASN A 103 9.21 21.26 0.36
N MET A 104 8.25 21.26 1.26
CA MET A 104 6.84 21.28 0.90
C MET A 104 6.35 22.70 0.74
N LYS A 105 5.57 22.93 -0.31
CA LYS A 105 4.95 24.22 -0.58
C LYS A 105 3.54 24.25 0.03
N PHE A 106 3.30 25.24 0.87
CA PHE A 106 1.98 25.52 1.47
C PHE A 106 1.51 26.92 1.11
N PRO A 107 0.17 27.19 1.09
CA PRO A 107 -0.91 26.21 1.26
C PRO A 107 -1.03 25.26 0.08
N LEU A 108 -1.67 24.11 0.27
CA LEU A 108 -2.01 23.18 -0.81
C LEU A 108 -3.09 23.82 -1.70
N ASP A 109 -2.98 23.61 -2.99
CA ASP A 109 -3.97 24.05 -3.98
C ASP A 109 -5.15 23.06 -4.06
N TRP A 110 -6.03 23.15 -3.06
CA TRP A 110 -7.17 22.25 -2.95
C TRP A 110 -8.15 22.37 -4.13
N GLU A 111 -8.38 23.57 -4.59
CA GLU A 111 -9.29 23.85 -5.71
C GLU A 111 -8.74 23.27 -7.01
N GLY A 112 -7.47 23.53 -7.33
CA GLY A 112 -6.81 22.95 -8.50
C GLY A 112 -6.74 21.42 -8.45
N MET A 113 -6.53 20.82 -7.27
CA MET A 113 -6.57 19.35 -7.13
C MET A 113 -7.96 18.79 -7.42
N VAL A 114 -9.03 19.39 -6.90
CA VAL A 114 -10.41 18.96 -7.13
C VAL A 114 -10.78 19.14 -8.60
N GLU A 115 -10.40 20.26 -9.21
CA GLU A 115 -10.61 20.50 -10.65
C GLU A 115 -9.89 19.46 -11.52
N TYR A 116 -8.61 19.17 -11.22
CA TYR A 116 -7.85 18.12 -11.93
C TYR A 116 -8.52 16.76 -11.87
N LEU A 117 -9.15 16.43 -10.75
CA LEU A 117 -9.85 15.15 -10.52
C LEU A 117 -11.26 15.12 -11.11
N GLY A 118 -11.74 16.23 -11.70
CA GLY A 118 -13.05 16.32 -12.37
C GLY A 118 -14.21 16.75 -11.46
N GLY A 119 -13.90 17.27 -10.27
CA GLY A 119 -14.91 17.71 -9.30
C GLY A 119 -15.40 16.62 -8.38
N PHE A 120 -16.31 16.98 -7.47
CA PHE A 120 -16.95 16.03 -6.57
C PHE A 120 -18.02 15.18 -7.27
N PRO A 121 -18.31 13.95 -6.79
CA PRO A 121 -17.70 13.29 -5.63
C PRO A 121 -16.32 12.73 -5.92
N LEU A 122 -15.47 12.66 -4.89
CA LEU A 122 -14.13 12.06 -4.93
C LEU A 122 -14.00 10.96 -3.88
N TYR A 123 -13.02 10.10 -4.03
CA TYR A 123 -12.62 9.16 -2.99
C TYR A 123 -11.33 9.61 -2.33
N MET A 124 -11.33 9.67 -0.99
CA MET A 124 -10.14 9.87 -0.19
C MET A 124 -9.80 8.58 0.54
N LYS A 125 -8.56 8.13 0.44
CA LYS A 125 -8.11 6.85 1.02
C LYS A 125 -6.62 6.88 1.33
N PRO A 126 -6.12 6.04 2.27
CA PRO A 126 -4.69 5.92 2.51
C PRO A 126 -3.94 5.46 1.26
N HIS A 127 -2.74 6.00 1.04
CA HIS A 127 -1.88 5.61 -0.09
C HIS A 127 -1.38 4.17 0.03
N SER A 128 -1.32 3.62 1.25
CA SER A 128 -0.87 2.26 1.55
C SER A 128 -1.92 1.50 2.37
N GLY A 129 -1.74 0.19 2.49
CA GLY A 129 -2.64 -0.70 3.24
C GLY A 129 -3.90 -1.11 2.46
N GLY A 130 -4.79 -1.87 3.11
CA GLY A 130 -5.97 -2.46 2.52
C GLY A 130 -7.17 -2.50 3.47
N GLY A 131 -8.16 -3.36 3.16
CA GLY A 131 -9.28 -3.63 4.06
C GLY A 131 -10.31 -2.52 4.20
N TRP A 132 -10.36 -1.56 3.28
CA TRP A 132 -11.31 -0.43 3.26
C TRP A 132 -11.21 0.50 4.48
N LYS A 133 -10.15 0.41 5.27
CA LYS A 133 -9.93 1.30 6.41
C LYS A 133 -9.65 2.72 5.92
N SER A 134 -10.28 3.70 6.57
CA SER A 134 -10.11 5.15 6.27
C SER A 134 -10.35 5.50 4.79
N VAL A 135 -11.31 4.84 4.15
CA VAL A 135 -11.78 5.15 2.79
C VAL A 135 -13.06 5.96 2.89
N TYR A 136 -13.05 7.16 2.32
CA TYR A 136 -14.15 8.12 2.38
C TYR A 136 -14.58 8.52 0.97
N LYS A 137 -15.90 8.53 0.71
CA LYS A 137 -16.46 9.24 -0.44
C LYS A 137 -16.77 10.66 0.02
N VAL A 138 -16.10 11.64 -0.55
CA VAL A 138 -16.26 13.05 -0.20
C VAL A 138 -17.03 13.78 -1.30
N THR A 139 -17.97 14.63 -0.89
CA THR A 139 -18.96 15.25 -1.78
C THR A 139 -18.87 16.77 -1.85
N SER A 140 -18.08 17.38 -0.99
CA SER A 140 -17.84 18.81 -0.91
C SER A 140 -16.51 19.12 -0.27
N PHE A 141 -16.05 20.37 -0.33
CA PHE A 141 -14.87 20.83 0.41
C PHE A 141 -15.04 20.69 1.93
N GLU A 142 -16.22 20.99 2.45
CA GLU A 142 -16.50 20.84 3.88
C GLU A 142 -16.34 19.39 4.34
N ASP A 143 -16.92 18.46 3.58
CA ASP A 143 -16.79 17.02 3.84
C ASP A 143 -15.33 16.55 3.69
N LEU A 144 -14.63 17.01 2.63
CA LEU A 144 -13.22 16.72 2.42
C LEU A 144 -12.36 17.15 3.61
N PHE A 145 -12.49 18.39 4.07
CA PHE A 145 -11.69 18.89 5.18
C PHE A 145 -12.04 18.23 6.51
N SER A 146 -13.33 17.97 6.74
CA SER A 146 -13.77 17.22 7.92
C SER A 146 -13.09 15.85 7.96
N LYS A 147 -13.15 15.10 6.88
CA LYS A 147 -12.54 13.76 6.80
C LYS A 147 -11.03 13.80 6.80
N PHE A 148 -10.40 14.76 6.14
CA PHE A 148 -8.96 14.91 6.17
C PHE A 148 -8.42 15.19 7.57
N ASN A 149 -9.15 15.98 8.39
CA ASN A 149 -8.79 16.23 9.77
C ASN A 149 -8.81 14.96 10.65
N GLU A 150 -9.61 13.97 10.29
CA GLU A 150 -9.68 12.69 11.02
C GLU A 150 -8.51 11.74 10.67
N THR A 151 -7.75 12.01 9.60
CA THR A 151 -6.71 11.08 9.11
C THR A 151 -5.41 11.08 9.90
N GLY A 152 -5.18 12.10 10.73
CA GLY A 152 -3.98 12.19 11.57
C GLY A 152 -2.68 12.15 10.76
N GLN A 153 -1.83 11.19 11.06
CA GLN A 153 -0.52 11.02 10.42
C GLN A 153 -0.57 10.17 9.14
N LEU A 154 -1.75 9.73 8.70
CA LEU A 154 -1.87 8.95 7.46
C LEU A 154 -1.60 9.85 6.25
N VAL A 155 -0.74 9.36 5.36
CA VAL A 155 -0.61 9.92 4.01
C VAL A 155 -1.79 9.44 3.20
N MET A 156 -2.57 10.39 2.69
CA MET A 156 -3.80 10.12 1.97
C MET A 156 -3.63 10.35 0.48
N MET A 157 -4.57 9.87 -0.30
CA MET A 157 -4.72 10.22 -1.71
C MET A 157 -6.18 10.57 -2.01
N LEU A 158 -6.37 11.56 -2.87
CA LEU A 158 -7.64 11.85 -3.51
C LEU A 158 -7.66 11.17 -4.87
N GLN A 159 -8.79 10.60 -5.23
CA GLN A 159 -8.99 9.93 -6.49
C GLN A 159 -10.34 10.30 -7.08
N GLU A 160 -10.39 10.46 -8.40
CA GLU A 160 -11.65 10.68 -9.11
C GLU A 160 -12.63 9.53 -8.87
N ASN A 161 -13.92 9.84 -8.90
CA ASN A 161 -14.97 8.83 -8.87
C ASN A 161 -15.10 8.21 -10.26
N ILE A 162 -15.02 6.89 -10.32
CA ILE A 162 -15.30 6.14 -11.55
C ILE A 162 -16.63 5.41 -11.36
N ASP A 163 -17.56 5.69 -12.22
CA ASP A 163 -18.80 4.92 -12.34
C ASP A 163 -18.50 3.64 -13.13
N PHE A 164 -18.94 2.52 -12.61
CA PHE A 164 -18.71 1.22 -13.24
C PHE A 164 -19.93 0.30 -13.09
N ASP A 165 -20.20 -0.48 -14.12
CA ASP A 165 -21.30 -1.45 -14.13
C ASP A 165 -20.88 -2.82 -13.61
N ALA A 166 -19.56 -3.12 -13.65
CA ALA A 166 -19.04 -4.41 -13.23
C ALA A 166 -17.66 -4.26 -12.56
N TYR A 167 -17.40 -5.13 -11.61
CA TYR A 167 -16.14 -5.23 -10.89
C TYR A 167 -15.56 -6.62 -11.06
N PHE A 168 -14.27 -6.69 -11.46
CA PHE A 168 -13.55 -7.95 -11.64
C PHE A 168 -12.30 -7.96 -10.80
N ARG A 169 -12.03 -9.09 -10.15
CA ARG A 169 -10.75 -9.33 -9.47
C ARG A 169 -9.99 -10.41 -10.22
N CYS A 170 -8.90 -10.00 -10.84
CA CYS A 170 -8.01 -10.92 -11.56
C CYS A 170 -6.89 -11.40 -10.63
N TYR A 171 -6.59 -12.70 -10.71
CA TYR A 171 -5.46 -13.33 -10.04
C TYR A 171 -4.55 -13.91 -11.12
N TYR A 172 -3.27 -13.60 -11.03
CA TYR A 172 -2.23 -14.09 -11.93
C TYR A 172 -1.25 -14.99 -11.19
#